data_17a9af6372b99f651e9ee0983a9d6a32
#
_entry.id   17a9af6372b99f651e9ee0983a9d6a32
#
_cell.length_a   1.000
_cell.length_b   1.000
_cell.length_c   1.000
_cell.angle_alpha   90.00
_cell.angle_beta   90.00
_cell.angle_gamma   90.00
#
_symmetry.space_group_name_H-M   'P 1'
#
loop_
_entity.id
_entity.type
_entity.pdbx_description
1 polymer ?
#
loop_
_entity_poly.entity_id
_entity_poly.type
_entity_poly.pdbx_seq_one_letter_code
_entity_poly.pdbx_strand_id
1 'polypeptide(L)'
;MIDEIYEEIKKRNITRLCHFVHTNILLHILNNNEGVKAVDFIKQDVLIQNDKQRLDGKTDYINCSVQYPNWWYLRRVKDNNPIFSDWAILFIDPIVATIETTQFCKVNAATRYGAYICKGAEAFRELFSANVGRQNRTKDMLQNAPTDDQAEVLVYENIPVSMIKGIAFENEEIARQKIVEWKVMG
;
A
#
# COMPACT_ATOMS: atom_id res chain seq x y z
N MET A 1 1.04 -3.74 22.52
CA MET A 1 1.54 -3.67 21.11
C MET A 1 0.46 -3.21 20.14
N ILE A 2 -0.67 -3.92 20.02
CA ILE A 2 -1.77 -3.54 19.11
C ILE A 2 -2.32 -2.15 19.47
N ASP A 3 -2.59 -1.92 20.74
CA ASP A 3 -3.09 -0.63 21.24
C ASP A 3 -2.11 0.52 20.99
N GLU A 4 -0.81 0.29 21.05
CA GLU A 4 0.20 1.33 20.84
C GLU A 4 0.27 1.81 19.37
N ILE A 5 0.14 0.91 18.40
CA ILE A 5 0.07 1.27 16.98
C ILE A 5 -1.23 2.04 16.71
N TYR A 6 -2.34 1.59 17.27
CA TYR A 6 -3.62 2.27 17.15
C TYR A 6 -3.59 3.70 17.71
N GLU A 7 -2.99 3.89 18.88
CA GLU A 7 -2.82 5.23 19.47
C GLU A 7 -1.90 6.14 18.64
N GLU A 8 -0.83 5.60 18.04
CA GLU A 8 0.00 6.37 17.10
C GLU A 8 -0.74 6.74 15.81
N ILE A 9 -1.58 5.85 15.26
CA ILE A 9 -2.45 6.13 14.12
C ILE A 9 -3.37 7.32 14.43
N LYS A 10 -4.05 7.29 15.58
CA LYS A 10 -4.93 8.37 16.03
C LYS A 10 -4.18 9.67 16.26
N LYS A 11 -3.11 9.62 17.04
CA LYS A 11 -2.29 10.78 17.38
C LYS A 11 -1.78 11.52 16.14
N ARG A 12 -1.41 10.78 15.11
CA ARG A 12 -0.90 11.33 13.85
C ARG A 12 -2.00 11.68 12.85
N ASN A 13 -3.25 11.33 13.14
CA ASN A 13 -4.37 11.47 12.22
C ASN A 13 -4.11 10.75 10.88
N ILE A 14 -3.61 9.51 10.95
CA ILE A 14 -3.45 8.65 9.78
C ILE A 14 -4.83 8.10 9.45
N THR A 15 -5.35 8.46 8.28
CA THR A 15 -6.72 8.13 7.87
C THR A 15 -6.78 6.97 6.88
N ARG A 16 -5.63 6.59 6.28
CA ARG A 16 -5.56 5.54 5.27
C ARG A 16 -4.15 5.01 5.08
N LEU A 17 -4.05 3.79 4.58
CA LEU A 17 -2.92 3.31 3.82
C LEU A 17 -3.28 3.33 2.34
N CYS A 18 -2.27 3.35 1.47
CA CYS A 18 -2.46 3.39 0.03
C CYS A 18 -1.78 2.18 -0.63
N HIS A 19 -2.53 1.45 -1.44
CA HIS A 19 -2.02 0.39 -2.29
C HIS A 19 -2.46 0.64 -3.73
N PHE A 20 -1.57 0.60 -4.70
CA PHE A 20 -1.96 0.79 -6.09
C PHE A 20 -2.03 -0.53 -6.84
N VAL A 21 -3.05 -0.63 -7.66
CA VAL A 21 -3.35 -1.81 -8.47
C VAL A 21 -3.66 -1.41 -9.90
N HIS A 22 -3.43 -2.33 -10.82
CA HIS A 22 -3.91 -2.16 -12.19
C HIS A 22 -5.43 -2.25 -12.23
N THR A 23 -6.09 -1.37 -13.00
CA THR A 23 -7.57 -1.31 -13.02
C THR A 23 -8.23 -2.61 -13.48
N ASN A 24 -7.54 -3.42 -14.28
CA ASN A 24 -8.07 -4.70 -14.79
C ASN A 24 -8.35 -5.73 -13.68
N ILE A 25 -7.66 -5.63 -12.52
CA ILE A 25 -7.88 -6.57 -11.42
C ILE A 25 -8.87 -6.07 -10.37
N LEU A 26 -9.36 -4.82 -10.51
CA LEU A 26 -10.28 -4.23 -9.52
C LEU A 26 -11.56 -5.04 -9.36
N LEU A 27 -12.16 -5.50 -10.47
CA LEU A 27 -13.36 -6.32 -10.42
C LEU A 27 -13.13 -7.63 -9.68
N HIS A 28 -11.98 -8.25 -9.92
CA HIS A 28 -11.62 -9.48 -9.22
C HIS A 28 -11.47 -9.24 -7.71
N ILE A 29 -10.82 -8.15 -7.31
CA ILE A 29 -10.67 -7.76 -5.91
C ILE A 29 -12.02 -7.53 -5.24
N LEU A 30 -12.96 -6.84 -5.93
CA LEU A 30 -14.20 -6.36 -5.32
C LEU A 30 -15.34 -7.38 -5.39
N ASN A 31 -15.54 -8.05 -6.54
CA ASN A 31 -16.71 -8.92 -6.76
C ASN A 31 -16.59 -10.29 -6.09
N ASN A 32 -15.40 -10.84 -5.99
CA ASN A 32 -15.20 -12.16 -5.38
C ASN A 32 -15.10 -12.13 -3.84
N ASN A 33 -15.26 -10.96 -3.23
CA ASN A 33 -15.02 -10.75 -1.79
C ASN A 33 -13.63 -11.22 -1.30
N GLU A 34 -12.71 -11.45 -2.22
CA GLU A 34 -11.37 -11.95 -1.91
C GLU A 34 -10.46 -10.86 -1.33
N GLY A 35 -10.69 -9.61 -1.75
CA GLY A 35 -9.84 -8.49 -1.37
C GLY A 35 -8.51 -8.47 -2.14
N VAL A 36 -7.54 -7.74 -1.60
CA VAL A 36 -6.18 -7.72 -2.14
C VAL A 36 -5.40 -8.88 -1.56
N LYS A 37 -4.76 -9.68 -2.41
CA LYS A 37 -3.92 -10.81 -1.97
C LYS A 37 -2.45 -10.55 -2.27
N ALA A 38 -1.59 -11.02 -1.40
CA ALA A 38 -0.16 -11.08 -1.68
C ALA A 38 0.12 -12.11 -2.79
N VAL A 39 1.24 -11.92 -3.50
CA VAL A 39 1.58 -12.67 -4.73
C VAL A 39 1.49 -14.18 -4.55
N ASP A 40 1.98 -14.71 -3.44
CA ASP A 40 1.99 -16.15 -3.16
C ASP A 40 0.59 -16.76 -3.00
N PHE A 41 -0.43 -15.91 -2.76
CA PHE A 41 -1.81 -16.33 -2.55
C PHE A 41 -2.73 -16.02 -3.74
N ILE A 42 -2.18 -15.49 -4.84
CA ILE A 42 -2.93 -15.22 -6.07
C ILE A 42 -2.86 -16.45 -6.99
N LYS A 43 -4.00 -16.85 -7.55
CA LYS A 43 -4.03 -17.88 -8.58
C LYS A 43 -3.26 -17.41 -9.81
N GLN A 44 -2.49 -18.29 -10.44
CA GLN A 44 -1.58 -17.94 -11.54
C GLN A 44 -2.27 -17.32 -12.76
N ASP A 45 -3.52 -17.65 -13.00
CA ASP A 45 -4.34 -17.12 -14.12
C ASP A 45 -4.80 -15.68 -13.94
N VAL A 46 -4.72 -15.15 -12.71
CA VAL A 46 -5.13 -13.77 -12.36
C VAL A 46 -3.93 -12.87 -12.04
N LEU A 47 -2.74 -13.43 -12.01
CA LEU A 47 -1.54 -12.76 -11.52
C LEU A 47 -1.07 -11.64 -12.46
N ILE A 48 -1.27 -10.37 -12.05
CA ILE A 48 -0.60 -9.20 -12.62
C ILE A 48 0.32 -8.61 -11.55
N GLN A 49 1.61 -8.88 -11.68
CA GLN A 49 2.61 -8.39 -10.73
C GLN A 49 3.07 -6.97 -11.09
N ASN A 50 2.99 -6.06 -10.14
CA ASN A 50 3.54 -4.70 -10.24
C ASN A 50 5.06 -4.69 -10.08
N ASP A 51 5.56 -5.50 -9.17
CA ASP A 51 6.99 -5.70 -8.91
C ASP A 51 7.36 -7.17 -9.12
N LYS A 52 7.90 -7.47 -10.29
CA LYS A 52 8.29 -8.84 -10.66
C LYS A 52 9.51 -9.35 -9.89
N GLN A 53 10.33 -8.45 -9.37
CA GLN A 53 11.59 -8.85 -8.74
C GLN A 53 11.45 -9.12 -7.23
N ARG A 54 10.47 -8.45 -6.54
CA ARG A 54 10.25 -8.58 -5.10
C ARG A 54 11.58 -8.69 -4.33
N LEU A 55 12.42 -7.68 -4.53
CA LEU A 55 13.76 -7.63 -3.92
C LEU A 55 13.72 -7.54 -2.38
N ASP A 56 12.57 -7.27 -1.81
CA ASP A 56 12.30 -7.33 -0.37
C ASP A 56 12.20 -8.78 0.17
N GLY A 57 12.06 -9.76 -0.74
CA GLY A 57 11.87 -11.17 -0.40
C GLY A 57 10.53 -11.49 0.29
N LYS A 58 9.54 -10.58 0.22
CA LYS A 58 8.25 -10.65 0.92
C LYS A 58 7.07 -10.87 -0.03
N THR A 59 7.13 -11.95 -0.81
CA THR A 59 6.06 -12.32 -1.77
C THR A 59 4.75 -12.70 -1.09
N ASP A 60 4.80 -13.03 0.19
CA ASP A 60 3.69 -13.32 1.09
C ASP A 60 3.07 -12.05 1.74
N TYR A 61 3.56 -10.85 1.39
CA TYR A 61 3.05 -9.57 1.90
C TYR A 61 2.59 -8.62 0.80
N ILE A 62 1.64 -7.75 1.18
CA ILE A 62 1.11 -6.65 0.38
C ILE A 62 1.75 -5.35 0.88
N ASN A 63 2.43 -4.64 -0.01
CA ASN A 63 3.11 -3.39 0.34
C ASN A 63 2.15 -2.21 0.21
N CYS A 64 1.99 -1.45 1.28
CA CYS A 64 1.19 -0.23 1.35
C CYS A 64 2.05 0.95 1.77
N SER A 65 1.79 2.13 1.22
CA SER A 65 2.34 3.40 1.72
C SER A 65 1.40 4.04 2.74
N VAL A 66 1.93 4.88 3.63
CA VAL A 66 1.17 5.53 4.70
C VAL A 66 0.62 6.87 4.23
N GLN A 67 -0.68 7.08 4.36
CA GLN A 67 -1.43 8.31 4.11
C GLN A 67 -1.41 8.77 2.65
N TYR A 68 -0.24 8.79 2.00
CA TYR A 68 -0.05 9.21 0.63
C TYR A 68 0.56 8.08 -0.20
N PRO A 69 0.15 7.93 -1.48
CA PRO A 69 0.72 6.91 -2.34
C PRO A 69 2.19 7.21 -2.66
N ASN A 70 3.00 6.19 -2.80
CA ASN A 70 4.38 6.31 -3.29
C ASN A 70 4.37 6.69 -4.79
N TRP A 71 4.26 7.99 -5.07
CA TRP A 71 4.18 8.53 -6.42
C TRP A 71 5.40 8.24 -7.28
N TRP A 72 6.57 8.21 -6.68
CA TRP A 72 7.80 7.90 -7.39
C TRP A 72 7.76 6.49 -7.99
N TYR A 73 7.35 5.52 -7.18
CA TYR A 73 7.26 4.14 -7.62
C TYR A 73 6.10 3.93 -8.62
N LEU A 74 4.94 4.51 -8.37
CA LEU A 74 3.80 4.45 -9.29
C LEU A 74 4.15 5.02 -10.68
N ARG A 75 4.83 6.17 -10.73
CA ARG A 75 5.30 6.75 -12.00
C ARG A 75 6.25 5.78 -12.72
N ARG A 76 7.23 5.24 -12.01
CA ARG A 76 8.18 4.28 -12.58
C ARG A 76 7.48 3.04 -13.16
N VAL A 77 6.47 2.50 -12.48
CA VAL A 77 5.70 1.35 -12.97
C VAL A 77 4.90 1.71 -14.22
N LYS A 78 4.28 2.88 -14.27
CA LYS A 78 3.57 3.40 -15.45
C LYS A 78 4.50 3.57 -16.64
N ASP A 79 5.65 4.20 -16.45
CA ASP A 79 6.65 4.45 -17.50
C ASP A 79 7.19 3.13 -18.10
N ASN A 80 7.31 2.10 -17.28
CA ASN A 80 7.79 0.78 -17.71
C ASN A 80 6.69 -0.08 -18.39
N ASN A 81 5.42 0.30 -18.27
CA ASN A 81 4.28 -0.44 -18.85
C ASN A 81 3.32 0.50 -19.56
N PRO A 82 3.71 1.12 -20.69
CA PRO A 82 2.88 2.14 -21.36
C PRO A 82 1.56 1.56 -21.95
N ILE A 83 1.48 0.24 -22.20
CA ILE A 83 0.28 -0.43 -22.70
C ILE A 83 -0.79 -0.56 -21.59
N PHE A 84 -0.35 -0.65 -20.32
CA PHE A 84 -1.21 -0.80 -19.15
C PHE A 84 -1.05 0.42 -18.25
N SER A 85 -1.53 1.57 -18.72
CA SER A 85 -1.35 2.86 -18.04
C SER A 85 -2.37 3.11 -16.93
N ASP A 86 -3.47 2.36 -16.89
CA ASP A 86 -4.60 2.64 -16.02
C ASP A 86 -4.41 1.98 -14.64
N TRP A 87 -4.13 2.84 -13.68
CA TRP A 87 -3.90 2.46 -12.29
C TRP A 87 -4.96 3.07 -11.38
N ALA A 88 -5.29 2.35 -10.31
CA ALA A 88 -6.11 2.82 -9.22
C ALA A 88 -5.33 2.74 -7.91
N ILE A 89 -5.66 3.62 -6.98
CA ILE A 89 -5.13 3.63 -5.62
C ILE A 89 -6.26 3.20 -4.70
N LEU A 90 -6.07 2.09 -4.02
CA LEU A 90 -6.96 1.63 -2.96
C LEU A 90 -6.62 2.36 -1.67
N PHE A 91 -7.63 2.98 -1.05
CA PHE A 91 -7.54 3.53 0.30
C PHE A 91 -7.97 2.47 1.29
N ILE A 92 -7.03 2.02 2.10
CA ILE A 92 -7.18 0.92 3.04
C ILE A 92 -7.27 1.48 4.45
N ASP A 93 -8.17 0.91 5.25
CA ASP A 93 -8.29 1.25 6.66
C ASP A 93 -6.94 1.05 7.38
N PRO A 94 -6.38 2.08 8.02
CA PRO A 94 -5.09 1.97 8.67
C PRO A 94 -5.07 0.97 9.84
N ILE A 95 -6.24 0.50 10.29
CA ILE A 95 -6.34 -0.53 11.33
C ILE A 95 -5.60 -1.83 10.95
N VAL A 96 -5.41 -2.12 9.65
CA VAL A 96 -4.63 -3.29 9.21
C VAL A 96 -3.18 -3.24 9.69
N ALA A 97 -2.65 -2.05 10.02
CA ALA A 97 -1.33 -1.90 10.61
C ALA A 97 -1.24 -2.47 12.04
N THR A 98 -2.38 -2.66 12.71
CA THR A 98 -2.42 -3.23 14.07
C THR A 98 -2.42 -4.76 14.08
N ILE A 99 -2.55 -5.41 12.92
CA ILE A 99 -2.53 -6.88 12.81
C ILE A 99 -1.14 -7.38 13.20
N GLU A 100 -1.06 -8.38 14.05
CA GLU A 100 0.19 -8.88 14.64
C GLU A 100 1.24 -9.30 13.60
N THR A 101 0.79 -9.83 12.46
CA THR A 101 1.67 -10.24 11.35
C THR A 101 2.19 -9.08 10.51
N THR A 102 1.61 -7.88 10.64
CA THR A 102 2.02 -6.69 9.86
C THR A 102 3.44 -6.28 10.20
N GLN A 103 4.18 -5.90 9.17
CA GLN A 103 5.58 -5.44 9.27
C GLN A 103 5.70 -4.02 8.75
N PHE A 104 6.79 -3.36 9.12
CA PHE A 104 7.05 -1.96 8.79
C PHE A 104 8.46 -1.80 8.25
N CYS A 105 8.61 -0.97 7.24
CA CYS A 105 9.91 -0.57 6.73
C CYS A 105 9.96 0.95 6.62
N LYS A 106 10.90 1.58 7.32
CA LYS A 106 11.02 3.04 7.35
C LYS A 106 11.58 3.67 6.08
N VAL A 107 12.05 2.83 5.18
CA VAL A 107 12.53 3.16 3.82
C VAL A 107 11.85 2.23 2.83
N ASN A 108 12.19 2.27 1.56
CA ASN A 108 11.72 1.26 0.60
C ASN A 108 12.12 -0.16 1.04
N ALA A 109 11.17 -1.09 1.07
CA ALA A 109 11.35 -2.45 1.59
C ALA A 109 12.42 -3.24 0.82
N ALA A 110 12.62 -2.96 -0.48
CA ALA A 110 13.67 -3.57 -1.28
C ALA A 110 15.09 -3.14 -0.87
N THR A 111 15.24 -2.09 -0.06
CA THR A 111 16.54 -1.59 0.40
C THR A 111 17.28 -2.68 1.16
N ARG A 112 18.47 -3.01 0.68
CA ARG A 112 19.31 -4.08 1.22
C ARG A 112 18.56 -5.42 1.39
N TYR A 113 17.71 -5.74 0.41
CA TYR A 113 16.97 -7.01 0.38
C TYR A 113 16.10 -7.25 1.64
N GLY A 114 15.36 -6.25 2.08
CA GLY A 114 14.45 -6.38 3.21
C GLY A 114 15.08 -6.21 4.59
N ALA A 115 16.36 -5.84 4.67
CA ALA A 115 17.10 -5.76 5.96
C ALA A 115 16.53 -4.75 6.98
N TYR A 116 15.69 -3.83 6.54
CA TYR A 116 15.05 -2.81 7.41
C TYR A 116 13.60 -3.12 7.75
N ILE A 117 13.09 -4.28 7.36
CA ILE A 117 11.73 -4.71 7.68
C ILE A 117 11.72 -5.21 9.13
N CYS A 118 10.88 -4.58 9.96
CA CYS A 118 10.74 -4.89 11.38
C CYS A 118 9.27 -5.00 11.78
N LYS A 119 9.00 -5.55 12.98
CA LYS A 119 7.66 -5.69 13.56
C LYS A 119 7.47 -4.83 14.80
N GLY A 120 6.19 -4.59 15.13
CA GLY A 120 5.78 -4.01 16.39
C GLY A 120 5.73 -2.48 16.40
N ALA A 121 5.26 -1.94 17.51
CA ALA A 121 4.97 -0.51 17.66
C ALA A 121 6.18 0.39 17.47
N GLU A 122 7.36 -0.05 17.90
CA GLU A 122 8.58 0.72 17.71
C GLU A 122 8.93 0.86 16.23
N ALA A 123 8.86 -0.24 15.46
CA ALA A 123 9.07 -0.19 14.02
C ALA A 123 8.07 0.73 13.31
N PHE A 124 6.80 0.75 13.76
CA PHE A 124 5.81 1.70 13.24
C PHE A 124 6.18 3.16 13.57
N ARG A 125 6.63 3.45 14.79
CA ARG A 125 7.08 4.79 15.19
C ARG A 125 8.31 5.25 14.41
N GLU A 126 9.21 4.34 14.08
CA GLU A 126 10.42 4.64 13.30
C GLU A 126 10.13 5.18 11.90
N LEU A 127 8.95 4.93 11.31
CA LEU A 127 8.53 5.54 10.04
C LEU A 127 8.55 7.08 10.11
N PHE A 128 8.37 7.64 11.30
CA PHE A 128 8.24 9.07 11.57
C PHE A 128 9.42 9.64 12.36
N SER A 129 10.52 8.92 12.46
CA SER A 129 11.73 9.36 13.15
C SER A 129 12.33 10.61 12.54
N ALA A 130 13.03 11.41 13.34
CA ALA A 130 13.67 12.65 12.89
C ALA A 130 14.64 12.43 11.74
N ASN A 131 15.30 11.27 11.71
CA ASN A 131 16.26 10.90 10.67
C ASN A 131 15.95 9.48 10.19
N VAL A 132 15.71 9.32 8.90
CA VAL A 132 15.45 8.03 8.25
C VAL A 132 16.32 7.93 6.99
N GLY A 133 17.30 7.03 6.99
CA GLY A 133 18.22 6.90 5.88
C GLY A 133 18.96 8.21 5.59
N ARG A 134 18.69 8.82 4.44
CA ARG A 134 19.21 10.13 4.02
C ARG A 134 18.20 11.26 4.22
N GLN A 135 16.99 10.96 4.66
CA GLN A 135 15.92 11.93 4.85
C GLN A 135 15.92 12.45 6.28
N ASN A 136 15.68 13.77 6.41
CA ASN A 136 15.50 14.43 7.70
C ASN A 136 14.08 14.98 7.77
N ARG A 137 13.39 14.69 8.86
CA ARG A 137 12.06 15.24 9.08
C ARG A 137 12.14 16.74 9.33
N THR A 138 11.46 17.52 8.49
CA THR A 138 11.38 18.98 8.63
C THR A 138 10.11 19.38 9.37
N LYS A 139 10.06 20.66 9.81
CA LYS A 139 8.89 21.21 10.50
C LYS A 139 7.65 21.33 9.59
N ASP A 140 7.86 21.39 8.28
CA ASP A 140 6.80 21.53 7.27
C ASP A 140 6.19 20.19 6.87
N MET A 141 6.80 19.07 7.26
CA MET A 141 6.26 17.75 7.00
C MET A 141 5.01 17.49 7.84
N LEU A 142 3.97 16.98 7.18
CA LEU A 142 2.73 16.61 7.84
C LEU A 142 2.97 15.49 8.85
N GLN A 143 2.35 15.58 10.03
CA GLN A 143 2.55 14.60 11.09
C GLN A 143 2.12 13.17 10.73
N ASN A 144 1.18 13.02 9.77
CA ASN A 144 0.69 11.74 9.27
C ASN A 144 1.49 11.20 8.07
N ALA A 145 2.43 11.96 7.52
CA ALA A 145 3.33 11.48 6.48
C ALA A 145 4.60 10.90 7.09
N PRO A 146 5.09 9.74 6.66
CA PRO A 146 6.39 9.22 7.05
C PRO A 146 7.53 10.18 6.70
N THR A 147 8.68 10.02 7.35
CA THR A 147 9.87 10.84 7.08
C THR A 147 10.48 10.51 5.71
N ASP A 148 10.44 9.23 5.33
CA ASP A 148 10.77 8.78 3.97
C ASP A 148 9.46 8.47 3.24
N ASP A 149 9.24 9.07 2.06
CA ASP A 149 8.04 8.87 1.25
C ASP A 149 7.91 7.46 0.66
N GLN A 150 9.00 6.68 0.72
CA GLN A 150 9.04 5.29 0.32
C GLN A 150 8.88 4.32 1.51
N ALA A 151 8.56 4.83 2.70
CA ALA A 151 8.25 3.98 3.85
C ALA A 151 7.02 3.09 3.58
N GLU A 152 7.08 1.85 4.03
CA GLU A 152 6.09 0.84 3.71
C GLU A 152 5.53 0.13 4.95
N VAL A 153 4.23 -0.19 4.86
CA VAL A 153 3.50 -1.12 5.74
C VAL A 153 3.26 -2.40 4.93
N LEU A 154 3.75 -3.51 5.42
CA LEU A 154 3.65 -4.81 4.77
C LEU A 154 2.58 -5.65 5.48
N VAL A 155 1.44 -5.87 4.81
CA VAL A 155 0.31 -6.63 5.34
C VAL A 155 0.40 -8.08 4.84
N TYR A 156 0.35 -9.03 5.78
CA TYR A 156 0.49 -10.44 5.46
C TYR A 156 -0.75 -11.00 4.76
N GLU A 157 -0.55 -11.80 3.75
CA GLU A 157 -1.51 -12.64 3.03
C GLU A 157 -2.62 -11.88 2.32
N ASN A 158 -3.52 -11.19 3.04
CA ASN A 158 -4.74 -10.64 2.48
C ASN A 158 -5.19 -9.36 3.17
N ILE A 159 -5.71 -8.41 2.38
CA ILE A 159 -6.49 -7.25 2.85
C ILE A 159 -7.93 -7.45 2.41
N PRO A 160 -8.86 -7.75 3.32
CA PRO A 160 -10.27 -7.99 2.97
C PRO A 160 -10.93 -6.77 2.32
N VAL A 161 -11.93 -6.99 1.47
CA VAL A 161 -12.71 -5.91 0.83
C VAL A 161 -13.29 -4.92 1.86
N SER A 162 -13.72 -5.41 3.03
CA SER A 162 -14.25 -4.58 4.12
C SER A 162 -13.26 -3.52 4.65
N MET A 163 -11.96 -3.73 4.43
CA MET A 163 -10.89 -2.80 4.79
C MET A 163 -10.59 -1.79 3.67
N ILE A 164 -11.17 -1.93 2.48
CA ILE A 164 -11.05 -0.96 1.39
C ILE A 164 -12.12 0.12 1.59
N LYS A 165 -11.68 1.34 1.92
CA LYS A 165 -12.57 2.47 2.24
C LYS A 165 -12.83 3.39 1.05
N GLY A 166 -12.06 3.25 -0.02
CA GLY A 166 -12.23 4.06 -1.21
C GLY A 166 -11.25 3.68 -2.30
N ILE A 167 -11.51 4.19 -3.49
CA ILE A 167 -10.68 3.99 -4.67
C ILE A 167 -10.49 5.34 -5.34
N ALA A 168 -9.24 5.69 -5.65
CA ALA A 168 -8.92 6.88 -6.43
C ALA A 168 -8.40 6.46 -7.82
N PHE A 169 -8.82 7.21 -8.82
CA PHE A 169 -8.36 7.10 -10.21
C PHE A 169 -7.60 8.37 -10.60
N GLU A 170 -6.84 8.30 -11.67
CA GLU A 170 -6.02 9.41 -12.14
C GLU A 170 -6.86 10.63 -12.54
N ASN A 171 -8.03 10.38 -13.12
CA ASN A 171 -8.98 11.41 -13.50
C ASN A 171 -10.43 10.93 -13.44
N GLU A 172 -11.37 11.87 -13.59
CA GLU A 172 -12.80 11.61 -13.48
C GLU A 172 -13.34 10.74 -14.63
N GLU A 173 -12.74 10.84 -15.81
CA GLU A 173 -13.16 10.07 -16.99
C GLU A 173 -12.94 8.57 -16.77
N ILE A 174 -11.72 8.19 -16.32
CA ILE A 174 -11.40 6.79 -15.97
C ILE A 174 -12.33 6.30 -14.85
N ALA A 175 -12.55 7.12 -13.82
CA ALA A 175 -13.46 6.76 -12.74
C ALA A 175 -14.87 6.46 -13.24
N ARG A 176 -15.44 7.32 -14.12
CA ARG A 176 -16.77 7.13 -14.70
C ARG A 176 -16.84 5.88 -15.57
N GLN A 177 -15.84 5.63 -16.40
CA GLN A 177 -15.77 4.43 -17.23
C GLN A 177 -15.80 3.16 -16.36
N LYS A 178 -14.99 3.10 -15.32
CA LYS A 178 -14.94 1.94 -14.42
C LYS A 178 -16.24 1.73 -13.65
N ILE A 179 -16.90 2.79 -13.21
CA ILE A 179 -18.24 2.70 -12.57
C ILE A 179 -19.28 2.12 -13.54
N VAL A 180 -19.23 2.51 -14.81
CA VAL A 180 -20.15 1.98 -15.85
C VAL A 180 -19.85 0.50 -16.09
N GLU A 181 -18.58 0.13 -16.30
CA GLU A 181 -18.18 -1.27 -16.45
C GLU A 181 -18.68 -2.14 -15.28
N TRP A 182 -18.53 -1.68 -14.05
CA TRP A 182 -18.99 -2.43 -12.86
C TRP A 182 -20.50 -2.58 -12.80
N LYS A 183 -21.26 -1.56 -13.20
CA LYS A 183 -22.73 -1.63 -13.25
C LYS A 183 -23.25 -2.61 -14.31
N VAL A 184 -22.48 -2.84 -15.38
CA VAL A 184 -22.85 -3.76 -16.45
C VAL A 184 -22.49 -5.21 -16.10
N MET A 185 -21.42 -5.40 -15.34
CA MET A 185 -20.89 -6.73 -15.01
C MET A 185 -21.37 -7.28 -13.65
N GLY A 186 -21.96 -6.48 -12.80
CA GLY A 186 -22.44 -6.88 -11.46
C GLY A 186 -23.88 -6.83 -11.30
#